data_69bb20b841a7b237293a185e65d39a08
#
_entry.id   69bb20b841a7b237293a185e65d39a08
#
_cell.length_a   1.000
_cell.length_b   1.000
_cell.length_c   1.000
_cell.angle_alpha   90.00
_cell.angle_beta   90.00
_cell.angle_gamma   90.00
#
_symmetry.space_group_name_H-M   'P 1'
#
loop_
_entity.id
_entity.type
_entity.pdbx_description
1 polymer ?
#
loop_
_entity_poly.entity_id
_entity_poly.type
_entity_poly.pdbx_seq_one_letter_code
_entity_poly.pdbx_strand_id
1 'polypeptide(L)'
;MHIFGIVLTLAVTVMHVYVFFRAGTLPVVKRTVPPQVIITAGVGLWLVFVAGRTFGHGESGFFARSLELCGMTWMAVVFLLFMLIFAADLLTGFGFILPRANAILRGTAVAAGLVLSVVGLYQGMRQPVIRQYEVSVPGLAANLDGKTVVAVSDLHIESAFRKKWLAGVVRRIRSLNPDMVVLIGDIVEGHSPPDREIQNVLNRIEAPLGVWGVFGNHEFYGGLPGKPDLFEASGIRFLRNRWT
;
A
#
# COMPACT_ATOMS: atom_id res chain seq x y z
N MET A 1 19.39 -6.12 -9.13
CA MET A 1 18.63 -4.98 -8.54
C MET A 1 18.52 -3.90 -9.60
N HIS A 2 17.31 -3.49 -9.95
CA HIS A 2 17.13 -2.39 -10.91
C HIS A 2 17.59 -1.05 -10.29
N ILE A 3 18.07 -0.11 -11.11
CA ILE A 3 18.54 1.21 -10.67
C ILE A 3 17.56 1.90 -9.74
N PHE A 4 16.25 1.82 -10.04
CA PHE A 4 15.18 2.32 -9.18
C PHE A 4 15.26 1.76 -7.76
N GLY A 5 15.51 0.46 -7.60
CA GLY A 5 15.62 -0.18 -6.30
C GLY A 5 16.78 0.33 -5.46
N ILE A 6 17.91 0.62 -6.10
CA ILE A 6 19.11 1.19 -5.44
C ILE A 6 18.79 2.62 -4.99
N VAL A 7 18.26 3.45 -5.89
CA VAL A 7 17.91 4.85 -5.60
C VAL A 7 16.91 4.93 -4.44
N LEU A 8 15.86 4.10 -4.45
CA LEU A 8 14.88 4.08 -3.39
C LEU A 8 15.51 3.68 -2.04
N THR A 9 16.35 2.64 -2.02
CA THR A 9 17.01 2.20 -0.78
C THR A 9 17.94 3.29 -0.23
N LEU A 10 18.69 3.97 -1.08
CA LEU A 10 19.54 5.08 -0.68
C LEU A 10 18.73 6.26 -0.12
N ALA A 11 17.64 6.64 -0.81
CA ALA A 11 16.77 7.72 -0.37
C ALA A 11 16.16 7.42 1.01
N VAL A 12 15.61 6.21 1.19
CA VAL A 12 15.05 5.78 2.48
C VAL A 12 16.12 5.73 3.57
N THR A 13 17.35 5.30 3.24
CA THR A 13 18.45 5.28 4.21
C THR A 13 18.80 6.70 4.67
N VAL A 14 18.89 7.67 3.75
CA VAL A 14 19.14 9.08 4.11
C VAL A 14 18.03 9.62 4.99
N MET A 15 16.77 9.41 4.61
CA MET A 15 15.62 9.83 5.42
C MET A 15 15.63 9.17 6.82
N HIS A 16 15.95 7.88 6.88
CA HIS A 16 16.04 7.12 8.12
C HIS A 16 17.10 7.69 9.09
N VAL A 17 18.32 7.89 8.59
CA VAL A 17 19.42 8.50 9.36
C VAL A 17 19.03 9.90 9.85
N TYR A 18 18.44 10.70 8.97
CA TYR A 18 17.96 12.04 9.32
C TYR A 18 16.93 12.00 10.47
N VAL A 19 15.91 11.15 10.35
CA VAL A 19 14.84 11.02 11.37
C VAL A 19 15.42 10.63 12.72
N PHE A 20 16.26 9.59 12.77
CA PHE A 20 16.86 9.14 14.02
C PHE A 20 17.80 10.17 14.64
N PHE A 21 18.60 10.83 13.81
CA PHE A 21 19.48 11.90 14.27
C PHE A 21 18.67 13.06 14.85
N ARG A 22 17.66 13.56 14.11
CA ARG A 22 16.86 14.72 14.57
C ARG A 22 15.96 14.39 15.76
N ALA A 23 15.34 13.21 15.80
CA ALA A 23 14.57 12.74 16.95
C ALA A 23 15.47 12.55 18.20
N GLY A 24 16.64 11.95 18.02
CA GLY A 24 17.61 11.76 19.09
C GLY A 24 18.17 13.05 19.68
N THR A 25 18.09 14.18 18.96
CA THR A 25 18.52 15.49 19.48
C THR A 25 17.44 16.22 20.25
N LEU A 26 16.20 15.70 20.34
CA LEU A 26 15.13 16.29 21.16
C LEU A 26 15.50 16.28 22.66
N PRO A 27 15.29 17.36 23.39
CA PRO A 27 15.66 17.45 24.82
C PRO A 27 15.05 16.33 25.67
N VAL A 28 13.80 15.98 25.41
CA VAL A 28 13.11 14.90 26.12
C VAL A 28 13.76 13.55 25.86
N VAL A 29 14.10 13.25 24.60
CA VAL A 29 14.73 11.98 24.19
C VAL A 29 16.12 11.88 24.80
N LYS A 30 16.93 12.94 24.72
CA LYS A 30 18.27 12.96 25.32
C LYS A 30 18.28 12.73 26.83
N ARG A 31 17.24 13.13 27.54
CA ARG A 31 17.13 12.95 28.98
C ARG A 31 16.63 11.58 29.41
N THR A 32 15.84 10.91 28.56
CA THR A 32 15.12 9.69 28.91
C THR A 32 15.66 8.43 28.23
N VAL A 33 16.31 8.57 27.08
CA VAL A 33 16.73 7.43 26.26
C VAL A 33 18.26 7.46 26.06
N PRO A 34 18.99 6.41 26.47
CA PRO A 34 20.43 6.29 26.22
C PRO A 34 20.70 6.31 24.69
N PRO A 35 21.79 6.98 24.25
CA PRO A 35 22.14 7.04 22.83
C PRO A 35 22.28 5.67 22.16
N GLN A 36 22.79 4.68 22.92
CA GLN A 36 22.93 3.30 22.43
C GLN A 36 21.59 2.69 22.03
N VAL A 37 20.52 2.96 22.78
CA VAL A 37 19.17 2.45 22.48
C VAL A 37 18.67 3.05 21.18
N ILE A 38 18.87 4.35 20.96
CA ILE A 38 18.47 5.04 19.73
C ILE A 38 19.22 4.46 18.53
N ILE A 39 20.52 4.26 18.65
CA ILE A 39 21.37 3.70 17.60
C ILE A 39 20.96 2.26 17.29
N THR A 40 20.82 1.42 18.32
CA THR A 40 20.44 0.00 18.14
C THR A 40 19.05 -0.13 17.53
N ALA A 41 18.07 0.67 17.97
CA ALA A 41 16.74 0.70 17.38
C ALA A 41 16.78 1.17 15.91
N GLY A 42 17.56 2.22 15.63
CA GLY A 42 17.75 2.70 14.27
C GLY A 42 18.37 1.64 13.37
N VAL A 43 19.48 1.03 13.78
CA VAL A 43 20.12 -0.04 13.00
C VAL A 43 19.18 -1.23 12.81
N GLY A 44 18.49 -1.67 13.88
CA GLY A 44 17.55 -2.79 13.82
C GLY A 44 16.41 -2.55 12.83
N LEU A 45 15.77 -1.38 12.89
CA LEU A 45 14.67 -1.03 11.97
C LEU A 45 15.14 -0.83 10.53
N TRP A 46 16.35 -0.29 10.34
CA TRP A 46 16.96 -0.21 9.02
C TRP A 46 17.24 -1.60 8.44
N LEU A 47 17.77 -2.52 9.25
CA LEU A 47 17.99 -3.90 8.84
C LEU A 47 16.68 -4.62 8.48
N VAL A 48 15.60 -4.40 9.24
CA VAL A 48 14.27 -4.92 8.91
C VAL A 48 13.80 -4.40 7.55
N PHE A 49 13.98 -3.10 7.27
CA PHE A 49 13.63 -2.54 5.97
C PHE A 49 14.44 -3.17 4.84
N VAL A 50 15.78 -3.22 4.97
CA VAL A 50 16.66 -3.77 3.92
C VAL A 50 16.38 -5.26 3.72
N ALA A 51 16.26 -6.03 4.80
CA ALA A 51 15.98 -7.46 4.75
C ALA A 51 14.60 -7.76 4.16
N GLY A 52 13.56 -6.99 4.55
CA GLY A 52 12.22 -7.11 3.98
C GLY A 52 12.21 -6.88 2.48
N ARG A 53 12.96 -5.87 2.04
CA ARG A 53 13.07 -5.55 0.63
C ARG A 53 13.89 -6.56 -0.18
N THR A 54 14.94 -7.16 0.40
CA THR A 54 15.85 -8.07 -0.32
C THR A 54 15.41 -9.52 -0.28
N PHE A 55 14.84 -9.96 0.83
CA PHE A 55 14.46 -11.36 1.08
C PHE A 55 12.94 -11.57 1.13
N GLY A 56 12.14 -10.53 1.25
CA GLY A 56 10.68 -10.62 1.27
C GLY A 56 10.07 -10.73 -0.12
N HIS A 57 10.66 -10.07 -1.11
CA HIS A 57 10.11 -9.95 -2.46
C HIS A 57 10.10 -11.29 -3.20
N GLY A 58 8.88 -11.77 -3.50
CA GLY A 58 8.68 -12.97 -4.30
C GLY A 58 8.74 -14.31 -3.54
N GLU A 59 9.03 -14.29 -2.24
CA GLU A 59 9.06 -15.48 -1.42
C GLU A 59 7.68 -15.84 -0.83
N SER A 60 7.34 -17.13 -0.76
CA SER A 60 6.02 -17.59 -0.31
C SER A 60 5.91 -17.86 1.19
N GLY A 61 7.03 -17.80 1.93
CA GLY A 61 7.09 -18.15 3.35
C GLY A 61 6.47 -17.07 4.28
N PHE A 62 5.85 -17.51 5.38
CA PHE A 62 5.27 -16.62 6.40
C PHE A 62 6.28 -15.59 6.92
N PHE A 63 7.52 -16.03 7.21
CA PHE A 63 8.57 -15.17 7.76
C PHE A 63 9.01 -14.09 6.75
N ALA A 64 9.25 -14.47 5.50
CA ALA A 64 9.67 -13.54 4.44
C ALA A 64 8.61 -12.46 4.21
N ARG A 65 7.34 -12.85 4.11
CA ARG A 65 6.20 -11.93 3.96
C ARG A 65 6.02 -11.00 5.16
N SER A 66 6.18 -11.53 6.38
CA SER A 66 6.10 -10.69 7.59
C SER A 66 7.22 -9.65 7.63
N LEU A 67 8.43 -10.05 7.24
CA LEU A 67 9.58 -9.17 7.15
C LEU A 67 9.39 -8.09 6.10
N GLU A 68 8.86 -8.44 4.94
CA GLU A 68 8.49 -7.49 3.89
C GLU A 68 7.46 -6.48 4.37
N LEU A 69 6.35 -6.95 4.96
CA LEU A 69 5.30 -6.08 5.49
C LEU A 69 5.83 -5.12 6.55
N CYS A 70 6.66 -5.60 7.48
CA CYS A 70 7.29 -4.76 8.50
C CYS A 70 8.23 -3.73 7.87
N GLY A 71 9.07 -4.15 6.91
CA GLY A 71 10.03 -3.27 6.24
C GLY A 71 9.34 -2.18 5.41
N MET A 72 8.31 -2.53 4.64
CA MET A 72 7.55 -1.57 3.82
C MET A 72 6.71 -0.62 4.68
N THR A 73 6.11 -1.14 5.75
CA THR A 73 5.42 -0.29 6.74
C THR A 73 6.39 0.70 7.38
N TRP A 74 7.58 0.23 7.76
CA TRP A 74 8.59 1.09 8.34
C TRP A 74 9.06 2.18 7.36
N MET A 75 9.22 1.86 6.09
CA MET A 75 9.52 2.85 5.05
C MET A 75 8.48 3.98 5.00
N ALA A 76 7.18 3.64 5.06
CA ALA A 76 6.11 4.64 5.08
C ALA A 76 6.16 5.53 6.33
N VAL A 77 6.42 4.93 7.50
CA VAL A 77 6.59 5.65 8.77
C VAL A 77 7.77 6.63 8.71
N VAL A 78 8.92 6.17 8.19
CA VAL A 78 10.12 7.02 8.03
C VAL A 78 9.83 8.18 7.09
N PHE A 79 9.13 7.94 5.98
CA PHE A 79 8.77 8.99 5.04
C PHE A 79 7.90 10.08 5.68
N LEU A 80 6.86 9.71 6.42
CA LEU A 80 6.00 10.66 7.13
C LEU A 80 6.78 11.46 8.19
N LEU A 81 7.57 10.77 8.99
CA LEU A 81 8.40 11.41 10.01
C LEU A 81 9.41 12.36 9.37
N PHE A 82 10.07 11.94 8.29
CA PHE A 82 11.01 12.78 7.56
C PHE A 82 10.34 14.04 7.04
N MET A 83 9.21 13.93 6.36
CA MET A 83 8.49 15.09 5.81
C MET A 83 8.15 16.11 6.89
N LEU A 84 7.61 15.67 8.01
CA LEU A 84 7.18 16.57 9.08
C LEU A 84 8.36 17.19 9.86
N ILE A 85 9.40 16.39 10.16
CA ILE A 85 10.59 16.89 10.85
C ILE A 85 11.36 17.84 9.94
N PHE A 86 11.51 17.51 8.66
CA PHE A 86 12.19 18.34 7.68
C PHE A 86 11.47 19.67 7.48
N ALA A 87 10.14 19.65 7.38
CA ALA A 87 9.34 20.89 7.33
C ALA A 87 9.55 21.75 8.59
N ALA A 88 9.54 21.16 9.78
CA ALA A 88 9.81 21.87 11.04
C ALA A 88 11.23 22.48 11.06
N ASP A 89 12.21 21.74 10.53
CA ASP A 89 13.59 22.22 10.41
C ASP A 89 13.73 23.38 9.42
N LEU A 90 13.07 23.30 8.27
CA LEU A 90 13.06 24.41 7.29
C LEU A 90 12.41 25.65 7.90
N LEU A 91 11.26 25.54 8.56
CA LEU A 91 10.57 26.66 9.20
C LEU A 91 11.39 27.34 10.29
N THR A 92 12.27 26.60 10.95
CA THR A 92 13.12 27.13 12.02
C THR A 92 14.53 27.48 11.58
N GLY A 93 14.83 27.36 10.26
CA GLY A 93 16.20 27.46 9.73
C GLY A 93 17.13 26.45 10.41
N PHE A 94 16.69 25.19 10.52
CA PHE A 94 17.40 24.11 11.24
C PHE A 94 17.74 24.44 12.71
N GLY A 95 17.03 25.40 13.30
CA GLY A 95 17.25 25.89 14.65
C GLY A 95 18.24 27.08 14.75
N PHE A 96 18.80 27.54 13.64
CA PHE A 96 19.65 28.73 13.62
C PHE A 96 18.85 30.04 13.74
N ILE A 97 17.66 30.08 13.09
CA ILE A 97 16.80 31.28 13.09
C ILE A 97 15.90 31.30 14.33
N LEU A 98 15.27 30.18 14.65
CA LEU A 98 14.30 30.07 15.76
C LEU A 98 14.67 28.92 16.72
N PRO A 99 15.79 29.05 17.50
CA PRO A 99 16.29 27.94 18.31
C PRO A 99 15.32 27.48 19.39
N ARG A 100 14.54 28.39 20.00
CA ARG A 100 13.55 28.03 21.04
C ARG A 100 12.34 27.29 20.46
N ALA A 101 11.88 27.67 19.29
CA ALA A 101 10.76 27.01 18.60
C ALA A 101 11.16 25.66 17.99
N ASN A 102 12.42 25.48 17.60
CA ASN A 102 12.89 24.30 16.89
C ASN A 102 12.63 22.99 17.68
N ALA A 103 12.92 22.97 18.97
CA ALA A 103 12.72 21.76 19.78
C ALA A 103 11.22 21.41 19.92
N ILE A 104 10.37 22.43 20.08
CA ILE A 104 8.92 22.25 20.18
C ILE A 104 8.37 21.75 18.85
N LEU A 105 8.64 22.45 17.74
CA LEU A 105 8.14 22.10 16.41
C LEU A 105 8.61 20.70 15.97
N ARG A 106 9.85 20.32 16.23
CA ARG A 106 10.31 18.95 15.95
C ARG A 106 9.64 17.92 16.85
N GLY A 107 9.45 18.20 18.14
CA GLY A 107 8.73 17.31 19.05
C GLY A 107 7.29 17.08 18.59
N THR A 108 6.58 18.16 18.21
CA THR A 108 5.22 18.06 17.66
C THR A 108 5.20 17.34 16.31
N ALA A 109 6.20 17.56 15.45
CA ALA A 109 6.34 16.86 14.15
C ALA A 109 6.52 15.35 14.33
N VAL A 110 7.37 14.93 15.31
CA VAL A 110 7.53 13.50 15.64
C VAL A 110 6.21 12.91 16.16
N ALA A 111 5.57 13.58 17.12
CA ALA A 111 4.30 13.10 17.67
C ALA A 111 3.21 13.02 16.60
N ALA A 112 3.06 14.05 15.77
CA ALA A 112 2.11 14.06 14.66
C ALA A 112 2.42 12.96 13.64
N GLY A 113 3.69 12.76 13.28
CA GLY A 113 4.11 11.71 12.35
C GLY A 113 3.78 10.31 12.86
N LEU A 114 3.99 10.05 14.15
CA LEU A 114 3.61 8.78 14.76
C LEU A 114 2.08 8.58 14.77
N VAL A 115 1.32 9.59 15.15
CA VAL A 115 -0.15 9.54 15.13
C VAL A 115 -0.67 9.32 13.71
N LEU A 116 -0.17 10.07 12.72
CA LEU A 116 -0.55 9.89 11.32
C LEU A 116 -0.17 8.51 10.79
N SER A 117 0.97 7.95 11.21
CA SER A 117 1.37 6.59 10.85
C SER A 117 0.37 5.55 11.39
N VAL A 118 -0.05 5.68 12.64
CA VAL A 118 -1.06 4.79 13.24
C VAL A 118 -2.41 4.94 12.52
N VAL A 119 -2.84 6.18 12.26
CA VAL A 119 -4.08 6.45 11.51
C VAL A 119 -3.99 5.88 10.09
N GLY A 120 -2.87 6.07 9.40
CA GLY A 120 -2.65 5.54 8.05
C GLY A 120 -2.70 4.02 8.01
N LEU A 121 -2.04 3.34 8.96
CA LEU A 121 -2.10 1.88 9.10
C LEU A 121 -3.53 1.38 9.36
N TYR A 122 -4.24 2.04 10.28
CA TYR A 122 -5.63 1.70 10.57
C TYR A 122 -6.52 1.87 9.33
N GLN A 123 -6.40 2.99 8.62
CA GLN A 123 -7.18 3.25 7.40
C GLN A 123 -6.85 2.26 6.28
N GLY A 124 -5.57 1.91 6.09
CA GLY A 124 -5.13 0.94 5.09
C GLY A 124 -5.64 -0.49 5.33
N MET A 125 -5.99 -0.82 6.57
CA MET A 125 -6.59 -2.12 6.92
C MET A 125 -8.11 -2.14 6.80
N ARG A 126 -8.77 -0.98 6.68
CA ARG A 126 -10.23 -0.91 6.57
C ARG A 126 -10.72 -1.41 5.22
N GLN A 127 -11.96 -1.83 5.20
CA GLN A 127 -12.65 -2.14 3.95
C GLN A 127 -12.90 -0.86 3.13
N PRO A 128 -12.81 -0.93 1.79
CA PRO A 128 -13.08 0.23 0.93
C PRO A 128 -14.46 0.81 1.16
N VAL A 129 -14.59 2.12 1.03
CA VAL A 129 -15.89 2.80 1.10
C VAL A 129 -16.58 2.70 -0.25
N ILE A 130 -17.86 2.31 -0.23
CA ILE A 130 -18.69 2.30 -1.44
C ILE A 130 -19.12 3.73 -1.75
N ARG A 131 -18.89 4.16 -2.98
CA ARG A 131 -19.38 5.41 -3.55
C ARG A 131 -20.38 5.09 -4.65
N GLN A 132 -21.56 5.68 -4.61
CA GLN A 132 -22.60 5.49 -5.62
C GLN A 132 -22.74 6.76 -6.45
N TYR A 133 -22.84 6.57 -7.75
CA TYR A 133 -23.04 7.62 -8.73
C TYR A 133 -24.13 7.20 -9.69
N GLU A 134 -25.05 8.11 -10.00
CA GLU A 134 -25.96 7.95 -11.14
C GLU A 134 -25.32 8.53 -12.38
N VAL A 135 -25.26 7.76 -13.45
CA VAL A 135 -24.64 8.15 -14.70
C VAL A 135 -25.67 8.06 -15.82
N SER A 136 -25.98 9.18 -16.44
CA SER A 136 -26.83 9.21 -17.64
C SER A 136 -25.98 8.98 -18.88
N VAL A 137 -26.31 7.95 -19.64
CA VAL A 137 -25.63 7.59 -20.89
C VAL A 137 -26.60 7.80 -22.05
N PRO A 138 -26.48 8.91 -22.83
CA PRO A 138 -27.33 9.14 -23.99
C PRO A 138 -27.21 8.01 -25.01
N GLY A 139 -28.35 7.51 -25.49
CA GLY A 139 -28.39 6.41 -26.47
C GLY A 139 -28.22 5.01 -25.87
N LEU A 140 -28.20 4.88 -24.54
CA LEU A 140 -28.21 3.56 -23.89
C LEU A 140 -29.48 2.80 -24.24
N ALA A 141 -29.35 1.52 -24.60
CA ALA A 141 -30.52 0.67 -24.89
C ALA A 141 -31.42 0.54 -23.64
N ALA A 142 -32.72 0.61 -23.82
CA ALA A 142 -33.70 0.61 -22.71
C ALA A 142 -33.60 -0.60 -21.78
N ASN A 143 -33.15 -1.75 -22.27
CA ASN A 143 -32.92 -2.96 -21.44
C ASN A 143 -31.69 -2.86 -20.54
N LEU A 144 -30.85 -1.83 -20.71
CA LEU A 144 -29.69 -1.55 -19.87
C LEU A 144 -29.93 -0.40 -18.88
N ASP A 145 -31.08 0.25 -18.96
CA ASP A 145 -31.43 1.30 -18.00
C ASP A 145 -31.63 0.71 -16.59
N GLY A 146 -31.20 1.44 -15.59
CA GLY A 146 -31.23 1.03 -14.18
C GLY A 146 -30.23 -0.08 -13.81
N LYS A 147 -29.30 -0.46 -14.68
CA LYS A 147 -28.28 -1.46 -14.41
C LYS A 147 -27.21 -0.94 -13.45
N THR A 148 -26.80 -1.80 -12.53
CA THR A 148 -25.75 -1.51 -11.56
C THR A 148 -24.40 -2.05 -12.04
N VAL A 149 -23.43 -1.15 -12.26
CA VAL A 149 -22.05 -1.50 -12.56
C VAL A 149 -21.19 -1.23 -11.34
N VAL A 150 -20.48 -2.25 -10.83
CA VAL A 150 -19.52 -2.08 -9.74
C VAL A 150 -18.12 -2.01 -10.33
N ALA A 151 -17.44 -0.88 -10.13
CA ALA A 151 -16.06 -0.67 -10.52
C ALA A 151 -15.12 -0.80 -9.31
N VAL A 152 -14.03 -1.56 -9.47
CA VAL A 152 -13.02 -1.80 -8.42
C VAL A 152 -11.64 -1.68 -9.03
N SER A 153 -10.74 -0.93 -8.37
CA SER A 153 -9.31 -0.83 -8.73
C SER A 153 -8.43 -0.95 -7.51
N ASP A 154 -7.11 -1.08 -7.73
CA ASP A 154 -6.08 -0.94 -6.70
C ASP A 154 -6.27 -1.88 -5.49
N LEU A 155 -6.65 -3.13 -5.73
CA LEU A 155 -6.78 -4.12 -4.68
C LEU A 155 -5.43 -4.54 -4.11
N HIS A 156 -4.36 -4.49 -4.91
CA HIS A 156 -2.98 -4.79 -4.54
C HIS A 156 -2.87 -6.07 -3.69
N ILE A 157 -3.41 -7.16 -4.22
CA ILE A 157 -3.44 -8.44 -3.53
C ILE A 157 -2.08 -9.09 -3.68
N GLU A 158 -1.29 -9.07 -2.61
CA GLU A 158 0.07 -9.59 -2.62
C GLU A 158 0.19 -10.97 -1.93
N SER A 159 -0.63 -11.23 -0.93
CA SER A 159 -0.44 -12.40 -0.09
C SER A 159 -1.72 -12.93 0.56
N ALA A 160 -1.65 -14.18 1.05
CA ALA A 160 -2.69 -14.83 1.83
C ALA A 160 -3.11 -14.03 3.09
N PHE A 161 -2.25 -13.13 3.62
CA PHE A 161 -2.63 -12.24 4.74
C PHE A 161 -3.80 -11.32 4.39
N ARG A 162 -3.91 -10.90 3.13
CA ARG A 162 -5.04 -10.07 2.67
C ARG A 162 -6.27 -10.87 2.27
N LYS A 163 -6.25 -12.21 2.35
CA LYS A 163 -7.38 -13.07 1.99
C LYS A 163 -8.68 -12.71 2.73
N LYS A 164 -8.62 -12.51 4.06
CA LYS A 164 -9.79 -12.13 4.85
C LYS A 164 -10.32 -10.75 4.44
N TRP A 165 -9.42 -9.83 4.15
CA TRP A 165 -9.76 -8.49 3.67
C TRP A 165 -10.41 -8.58 2.29
N LEU A 166 -9.80 -9.31 1.33
CA LEU A 166 -10.35 -9.54 0.00
C LEU A 166 -11.73 -10.21 0.05
N ALA A 167 -11.90 -11.23 0.89
CA ALA A 167 -13.20 -11.86 1.08
C ALA A 167 -14.26 -10.87 1.61
N GLY A 168 -13.84 -9.87 2.39
CA GLY A 168 -14.68 -8.75 2.80
C GLY A 168 -15.07 -7.85 1.63
N VAL A 169 -14.13 -7.52 0.75
CA VAL A 169 -14.39 -6.75 -0.48
C VAL A 169 -15.37 -7.49 -1.38
N VAL A 170 -15.14 -8.77 -1.64
CA VAL A 170 -16.01 -9.60 -2.48
C VAL A 170 -17.44 -9.68 -1.90
N ARG A 171 -17.59 -9.85 -0.57
CA ARG A 171 -18.92 -9.80 0.07
C ARG A 171 -19.62 -8.46 -0.17
N ARG A 172 -18.89 -7.33 -0.10
CA ARG A 172 -19.46 -6.00 -0.36
C ARG A 172 -19.86 -5.83 -1.82
N ILE A 173 -19.06 -6.29 -2.77
CA ILE A 173 -19.42 -6.30 -4.19
C ILE A 173 -20.74 -7.06 -4.38
N ARG A 174 -20.82 -8.27 -3.86
CA ARG A 174 -22.04 -9.12 -3.97
C ARG A 174 -23.26 -8.50 -3.31
N SER A 175 -23.10 -7.80 -2.18
CA SER A 175 -24.23 -7.14 -1.49
C SER A 175 -24.86 -5.99 -2.28
N LEU A 176 -24.16 -5.49 -3.32
CA LEU A 176 -24.67 -4.46 -4.23
C LEU A 176 -25.54 -5.07 -5.35
N ASN A 177 -25.62 -6.41 -5.46
CA ASN A 177 -26.31 -7.13 -6.53
C ASN A 177 -25.96 -6.57 -7.92
N PRO A 178 -24.65 -6.52 -8.30
CA PRO A 178 -24.22 -5.88 -9.53
C PRO A 178 -24.73 -6.65 -10.74
N ASP A 179 -25.14 -5.91 -11.79
CA ASP A 179 -25.38 -6.50 -13.12
C ASP A 179 -24.07 -6.74 -13.87
N MET A 180 -23.06 -5.93 -13.62
CA MET A 180 -21.72 -6.05 -14.16
C MET A 180 -20.68 -5.68 -13.10
N VAL A 181 -19.52 -6.34 -13.13
CA VAL A 181 -18.35 -5.94 -12.33
C VAL A 181 -17.18 -5.65 -13.25
N VAL A 182 -16.49 -4.54 -13.03
CA VAL A 182 -15.29 -4.16 -13.78
C VAL A 182 -14.11 -3.98 -12.80
N LEU A 183 -13.02 -4.70 -13.06
CA LEU A 183 -11.77 -4.62 -12.32
C LEU A 183 -10.79 -3.76 -13.12
N ILE A 184 -10.49 -2.57 -12.60
CA ILE A 184 -9.78 -1.52 -13.35
C ILE A 184 -8.30 -1.50 -12.95
N GLY A 185 -7.60 -2.63 -13.17
CA GLY A 185 -6.16 -2.78 -12.95
C GLY A 185 -5.71 -2.78 -11.49
N ASP A 186 -4.45 -3.11 -11.30
CA ASP A 186 -3.74 -3.20 -10.02
C ASP A 186 -4.46 -4.12 -9.00
N ILE A 187 -4.95 -5.25 -9.51
CA ILE A 187 -5.68 -6.26 -8.72
C ILE A 187 -4.69 -7.09 -7.91
N VAL A 188 -3.60 -7.50 -8.56
CA VAL A 188 -2.54 -8.29 -7.92
C VAL A 188 -1.22 -7.55 -7.95
N GLU A 189 -0.48 -7.69 -6.88
CA GLU A 189 0.84 -7.11 -6.73
C GLU A 189 1.90 -8.23 -6.65
N GLY A 190 3.15 -7.84 -6.88
CA GLY A 190 4.27 -8.71 -6.66
C GLY A 190 4.65 -9.59 -7.83
N HIS A 191 5.69 -10.37 -7.58
CA HIS A 191 6.38 -11.19 -8.56
C HIS A 191 5.88 -12.64 -8.56
N SER A 192 5.06 -13.01 -7.60
CA SER A 192 4.48 -14.35 -7.48
C SER A 192 3.02 -14.36 -7.94
N PRO A 193 2.58 -15.38 -8.67
CA PRO A 193 1.17 -15.54 -8.95
C PRO A 193 0.40 -15.69 -7.64
N PRO A 194 -0.82 -15.13 -7.53
CA PRO A 194 -1.66 -15.34 -6.37
C PRO A 194 -1.91 -16.83 -6.16
N ASP A 195 -1.95 -17.24 -4.90
CA ASP A 195 -2.20 -18.62 -4.57
C ASP A 195 -3.66 -19.03 -4.91
N ARG A 196 -3.92 -20.34 -4.91
CA ARG A 196 -5.26 -20.90 -5.18
C ARG A 196 -6.34 -20.35 -4.24
N GLU A 197 -5.96 -19.90 -3.05
CA GLU A 197 -6.89 -19.37 -2.08
C GLU A 197 -7.42 -17.99 -2.51
N ILE A 198 -6.56 -17.14 -3.06
CA ILE A 198 -6.94 -15.84 -3.64
C ILE A 198 -7.84 -16.06 -4.85
N GLN A 199 -7.47 -16.98 -5.73
CA GLN A 199 -8.27 -17.38 -6.87
C GLN A 199 -9.68 -17.82 -6.45
N ASN A 200 -9.80 -18.68 -5.43
CA ASN A 200 -11.09 -19.13 -4.91
C ASN A 200 -11.94 -18.01 -4.32
N VAL A 201 -11.32 -16.93 -3.85
CA VAL A 201 -12.05 -15.75 -3.36
C VAL A 201 -12.52 -14.90 -4.54
N LEU A 202 -11.68 -14.69 -5.56
CA LEU A 202 -12.04 -13.95 -6.76
C LEU A 202 -13.14 -14.63 -7.56
N ASN A 203 -13.15 -15.97 -7.65
CA ASN A 203 -14.19 -16.76 -8.31
C ASN A 203 -15.61 -16.55 -7.74
N ARG A 204 -15.72 -15.94 -6.56
CA ARG A 204 -17.01 -15.63 -5.94
C ARG A 204 -17.61 -14.30 -6.42
N ILE A 205 -16.89 -13.57 -7.25
CA ILE A 205 -17.40 -12.36 -7.89
C ILE A 205 -18.21 -12.82 -9.10
N GLU A 206 -19.52 -12.59 -9.06
CA GLU A 206 -20.46 -13.00 -10.09
C GLU A 206 -21.35 -11.82 -10.45
N ALA A 207 -21.66 -11.68 -11.74
CA ALA A 207 -22.59 -10.69 -12.25
C ALA A 207 -23.23 -11.19 -13.56
N PRO A 208 -24.53 -10.95 -13.82
CA PRO A 208 -25.24 -11.44 -15.00
C PRO A 208 -24.62 -11.01 -16.35
N LEU A 209 -24.10 -9.79 -16.43
CA LEU A 209 -23.41 -9.26 -17.61
C LEU A 209 -21.90 -9.55 -17.60
N GLY A 210 -21.43 -10.31 -16.60
CA GLY A 210 -20.06 -10.77 -16.49
C GLY A 210 -19.19 -9.92 -15.59
N VAL A 211 -18.00 -10.49 -15.33
CA VAL A 211 -16.91 -9.83 -14.62
C VAL A 211 -15.80 -9.55 -15.62
N TRP A 212 -15.46 -8.30 -15.77
CA TRP A 212 -14.51 -7.82 -16.76
C TRP A 212 -13.30 -7.19 -16.08
N GLY A 213 -12.14 -7.27 -16.70
CA GLY A 213 -10.92 -6.69 -16.13
C GLY A 213 -10.00 -6.09 -17.19
N VAL A 214 -9.18 -5.15 -16.76
CA VAL A 214 -8.02 -4.65 -17.49
C VAL A 214 -6.80 -4.75 -16.59
N PHE A 215 -5.60 -4.79 -17.17
CA PHE A 215 -4.35 -4.78 -16.41
C PHE A 215 -3.96 -3.34 -16.07
N GLY A 216 -3.52 -3.10 -14.84
CA GLY A 216 -2.79 -1.91 -14.43
C GLY A 216 -1.28 -2.13 -14.56
N ASN A 217 -0.50 -1.17 -14.05
CA ASN A 217 0.96 -1.28 -14.12
C ASN A 217 1.53 -2.36 -13.18
N HIS A 218 0.86 -2.67 -12.06
CA HIS A 218 1.31 -3.68 -11.11
C HIS A 218 1.22 -5.11 -11.64
N GLU A 219 0.29 -5.41 -12.53
CA GLU A 219 0.26 -6.70 -13.20
C GLU A 219 1.50 -6.94 -14.07
N PHE A 220 2.17 -5.89 -14.55
CA PHE A 220 3.39 -6.01 -15.35
C PHE A 220 4.67 -6.10 -14.51
N TYR A 221 4.65 -5.71 -13.25
CA TYR A 221 5.82 -5.84 -12.37
C TYR A 221 6.12 -7.32 -12.11
N GLY A 222 7.38 -7.72 -12.31
CA GLY A 222 7.82 -9.11 -12.19
C GLY A 222 7.43 -10.02 -13.35
N GLY A 223 6.92 -9.46 -14.46
CA GLY A 223 6.49 -10.21 -15.63
C GLY A 223 5.04 -10.70 -15.54
N LEU A 224 4.53 -11.14 -16.69
CA LEU A 224 3.17 -11.68 -16.82
C LEU A 224 3.02 -13.20 -16.58
N PRO A 225 4.07 -14.04 -16.35
CA PRO A 225 3.89 -15.47 -16.30
C PRO A 225 2.83 -15.89 -15.28
N GLY A 226 1.81 -16.63 -15.72
CA GLY A 226 0.74 -17.16 -14.90
C GLY A 226 -0.33 -16.17 -14.41
N LYS A 227 -0.16 -14.85 -14.56
CA LYS A 227 -1.17 -13.88 -14.15
C LYS A 227 -2.42 -13.89 -15.04
N PRO A 228 -2.32 -13.94 -16.39
CA PRO A 228 -3.49 -14.11 -17.25
C PRO A 228 -4.27 -15.37 -16.92
N ASP A 229 -3.58 -16.49 -16.77
CA ASP A 229 -4.20 -17.80 -16.48
C ASP A 229 -4.96 -17.80 -15.15
N LEU A 230 -4.44 -17.07 -14.14
CA LEU A 230 -5.12 -16.90 -12.88
C LEU A 230 -6.48 -16.22 -13.06
N PHE A 231 -6.52 -15.13 -13.80
CA PHE A 231 -7.74 -14.34 -13.98
C PHE A 231 -8.76 -15.10 -14.84
N GLU A 232 -8.30 -15.75 -15.91
CA GLU A 232 -9.14 -16.62 -16.73
C GLU A 232 -9.75 -17.76 -15.91
N ALA A 233 -8.93 -18.42 -15.09
CA ALA A 233 -9.38 -19.46 -14.17
C ALA A 233 -10.31 -18.93 -13.05
N SER A 234 -10.31 -17.61 -12.80
CA SER A 234 -11.24 -16.94 -11.88
C SER A 234 -12.55 -16.47 -12.56
N GLY A 235 -12.79 -16.82 -13.84
CA GLY A 235 -13.98 -16.39 -14.57
C GLY A 235 -13.99 -14.90 -14.93
N ILE A 236 -12.89 -14.20 -14.77
CA ILE A 236 -12.72 -12.78 -15.08
C ILE A 236 -12.26 -12.66 -16.54
N ARG A 237 -13.01 -11.93 -17.35
CA ARG A 237 -12.70 -11.68 -18.75
C ARG A 237 -11.80 -10.48 -18.89
N PHE A 238 -10.50 -10.69 -19.20
CA PHE A 238 -9.56 -9.60 -19.38
C PHE A 238 -9.54 -9.06 -20.81
N LEU A 239 -9.70 -7.74 -20.93
CA LEU A 239 -9.62 -7.02 -22.18
C LEU A 239 -8.16 -6.56 -22.41
N ARG A 240 -7.59 -6.95 -23.55
CA ARG A 240 -6.23 -6.58 -23.97
C ARG A 240 -6.28 -6.03 -25.38
N ASN A 241 -6.41 -4.71 -25.52
CA ASN A 241 -6.53 -4.01 -26.82
C ASN A 241 -7.60 -4.62 -27.74
N ARG A 242 -8.68 -5.09 -27.17
CA ARG A 242 -9.83 -5.64 -27.90
C ARG A 242 -11.12 -5.24 -27.19
N TRP A 243 -12.19 -5.18 -27.98
CA TRP A 243 -13.57 -5.03 -27.51
C TRP A 243 -14.33 -6.33 -27.79
N THR A 244 -15.45 -6.54 -27.15
CA THR A 244 -16.30 -7.74 -27.31
C THR A 244 -17.66 -7.37 -27.83
#